data_6af2d4f8d35d4b8467648dd4b4002a89
#
_entry.id   6af2d4f8d35d4b8467648dd4b4002a89
#
_cell.length_a   1.000
_cell.length_b   1.000
_cell.length_c   1.000
_cell.angle_alpha   90.00
_cell.angle_beta   90.00
_cell.angle_gamma   90.00
#
_symmetry.space_group_name_H-M   'P 1'
#
loop_
_entity.id
_entity.type
_entity.pdbx_description
1 polymer ?
#
loop_
_entity_poly.entity_id
_entity_poly.type
_entity_poly.pdbx_seq_one_letter_code
_entity_poly.pdbx_strand_id
1 'polypeptide(L)'
;MKSFPAGILLTIFLFSISIFTLKAQTNMEEEYQMKQYFMVFLTAGPNRTQDSATAAKIQEGHLNNITRLFNEKKIVLAGPFLDKGTYKGIFILDVSTEDEAKQLLQTDPAIEAGRLGYEIHPWYGPGNIVIGKK
;
A
#
# COMPACT_ATOMS: atom_id res chain seq x y z
N MET A 1 -25.78 -58.13 18.48
CA MET A 1 -25.72 -56.81 17.83
C MET A 1 -26.03 -55.75 18.88
N LYS A 2 -25.03 -54.95 19.29
CA LYS A 2 -25.25 -53.84 20.21
C LYS A 2 -25.57 -52.59 19.37
N SER A 3 -26.80 -52.10 19.48
CA SER A 3 -27.24 -50.87 18.83
C SER A 3 -26.58 -49.68 19.55
N PHE A 4 -25.82 -48.90 18.80
CA PHE A 4 -25.33 -47.62 19.29
C PHE A 4 -26.51 -46.63 19.39
N PRO A 5 -26.62 -45.87 20.50
CA PRO A 5 -27.72 -44.94 20.65
C PRO A 5 -27.58 -43.78 19.64
N ALA A 6 -28.65 -43.52 18.87
CA ALA A 6 -28.69 -42.52 17.83
C ALA A 6 -28.33 -41.09 18.26
N GLY A 7 -28.42 -40.81 19.56
CA GLY A 7 -28.07 -39.51 20.15
C GLY A 7 -26.58 -39.17 20.11
N ILE A 8 -25.68 -40.16 20.13
CA ILE A 8 -24.22 -39.94 20.12
C ILE A 8 -23.76 -39.54 18.70
N LEU A 9 -24.37 -40.10 17.66
CA LEU A 9 -24.03 -39.75 16.27
C LEU A 9 -24.42 -38.29 15.93
N LEU A 10 -25.56 -37.82 16.45
CA LEU A 10 -26.06 -36.46 16.20
C LEU A 10 -25.16 -35.39 16.87
N THR A 11 -24.68 -35.65 18.09
CA THR A 11 -23.79 -34.74 18.82
C THR A 11 -22.42 -34.61 18.14
N ILE A 12 -21.85 -35.70 17.62
CA ILE A 12 -20.57 -35.68 16.89
C ILE A 12 -20.71 -34.89 15.58
N PHE A 13 -21.82 -35.02 14.87
CA PHE A 13 -22.07 -34.30 13.62
C PHE A 13 -22.19 -32.78 13.83
N LEU A 14 -22.93 -32.35 14.86
CA LEU A 14 -23.06 -30.93 15.22
C LEU A 14 -21.73 -30.30 15.66
N PHE A 15 -20.87 -31.04 16.36
CA PHE A 15 -19.57 -30.58 16.79
C PHE A 15 -18.60 -30.40 15.60
N SER A 16 -18.68 -31.31 14.61
CA SER A 16 -17.86 -31.22 13.39
C SER A 16 -18.22 -29.99 12.52
N ILE A 17 -19.49 -29.61 12.45
CA ILE A 17 -19.94 -28.43 11.70
C ILE A 17 -19.44 -27.16 12.39
N SER A 18 -19.45 -27.10 13.72
CA SER A 18 -18.98 -25.93 14.47
C SER A 18 -17.48 -25.67 14.29
N ILE A 19 -16.65 -26.71 14.18
CA ILE A 19 -15.20 -26.58 13.94
C ILE A 19 -14.93 -26.07 12.52
N PHE A 20 -15.73 -26.50 11.53
CA PHE A 20 -15.54 -26.10 10.14
C PHE A 20 -15.89 -24.62 9.93
N THR A 21 -16.96 -24.14 10.54
CA THR A 21 -17.34 -22.71 10.48
C THR A 21 -16.32 -21.82 11.19
N LEU A 22 -15.75 -22.25 12.31
CA LEU A 22 -14.73 -21.48 13.03
C LEU A 22 -13.44 -21.31 12.19
N LYS A 23 -12.98 -22.36 11.51
CA LYS A 23 -11.80 -22.28 10.62
C LYS A 23 -12.04 -21.39 9.40
N ALA A 24 -13.24 -21.41 8.82
CA ALA A 24 -13.58 -20.53 7.71
C ALA A 24 -13.59 -19.06 8.12
N GLN A 25 -14.04 -18.74 9.33
CA GLN A 25 -14.11 -17.39 9.85
C GLN A 25 -12.70 -16.83 10.19
N THR A 26 -11.82 -17.64 10.77
CA THR A 26 -10.43 -17.23 11.04
C THR A 26 -9.63 -16.98 9.75
N ASN A 27 -9.83 -17.77 8.71
CA ASN A 27 -9.16 -17.55 7.42
C ASN A 27 -9.62 -16.27 6.72
N MET A 28 -10.88 -15.88 6.88
CA MET A 28 -11.40 -14.62 6.31
C MET A 28 -10.90 -13.40 7.09
N GLU A 29 -10.72 -13.49 8.40
CA GLU A 29 -10.17 -12.39 9.20
C GLU A 29 -8.68 -12.14 8.92
N GLU A 30 -7.89 -13.18 8.65
CA GLU A 30 -6.48 -13.03 8.24
C GLU A 30 -6.33 -12.42 6.83
N GLU A 31 -7.27 -12.69 5.93
CA GLU A 31 -7.22 -12.19 4.54
C GLU A 31 -7.54 -10.70 4.44
N TYR A 32 -8.26 -10.12 5.42
CA TYR A 32 -8.71 -8.72 5.41
C TYR A 32 -8.13 -7.89 6.55
N GLN A 33 -6.94 -8.23 7.07
CA GLN A 33 -6.28 -7.34 8.03
C GLN A 33 -6.02 -5.98 7.38
N MET A 34 -6.55 -4.95 8.01
CA MET A 34 -6.37 -3.57 7.57
C MET A 34 -5.18 -2.94 8.29
N LYS A 35 -4.44 -2.11 7.58
CA LYS A 35 -3.26 -1.40 8.08
C LYS A 35 -3.29 0.06 7.66
N GLN A 36 -2.74 0.93 8.49
CA GLN A 36 -2.53 2.32 8.12
C GLN A 36 -1.29 2.45 7.24
N TYR A 37 -1.45 3.22 6.18
CA TYR A 37 -0.44 3.70 5.26
C TYR A 37 -0.57 5.23 5.13
N PHE A 38 0.35 5.84 4.40
CA PHE A 38 0.20 7.21 3.94
C PHE A 38 0.09 7.23 2.42
N MET A 39 -1.05 7.70 1.91
CA MET A 39 -1.26 7.93 0.49
C MET A 39 -0.79 9.34 0.15
N VAL A 40 0.08 9.46 -0.83
CA VAL A 40 0.64 10.71 -1.29
C VAL A 40 0.14 10.98 -2.71
N PHE A 41 -0.46 12.14 -2.90
CA PHE A 41 -0.77 12.64 -4.23
C PHE A 41 0.31 13.63 -4.65
N LEU A 42 1.03 13.31 -5.72
CA LEU A 42 2.02 14.21 -6.29
C LEU A 42 1.32 15.28 -7.13
N THR A 43 1.71 16.54 -6.95
CA THR A 43 1.18 17.68 -7.68
C THR A 43 2.29 18.36 -8.49
N ALA A 44 1.93 19.28 -9.37
CA ALA A 44 2.93 20.17 -9.96
C ALA A 44 3.49 21.09 -8.88
N GLY A 45 4.80 21.15 -8.75
CA GLY A 45 5.47 22.07 -7.84
C GLY A 45 5.57 23.49 -8.39
N PRO A 46 5.96 24.46 -7.55
CA PRO A 46 6.01 25.88 -7.93
C PRO A 46 7.18 26.22 -8.87
N ASN A 47 8.23 25.42 -8.89
CA ASN A 47 9.44 25.67 -9.70
C ASN A 47 9.52 24.70 -10.88
N ARG A 48 9.11 25.16 -12.06
CA ARG A 48 9.12 24.37 -13.30
C ARG A 48 9.87 25.06 -14.43
N THR A 49 10.78 25.97 -14.10
CA THR A 49 11.55 26.77 -15.06
C THR A 49 12.90 26.16 -15.42
N GLN A 50 13.22 24.95 -14.94
CA GLN A 50 14.45 24.24 -15.30
C GLN A 50 14.51 23.98 -16.79
N ASP A 51 15.72 24.11 -17.38
CA ASP A 51 15.96 23.71 -18.76
C ASP A 51 15.73 22.19 -18.94
N SER A 52 15.64 21.74 -20.20
CA SER A 52 15.30 20.34 -20.50
C SER A 52 16.34 19.34 -19.97
N ALA A 53 17.62 19.68 -19.97
CA ALA A 53 18.68 18.79 -19.47
C ALA A 53 18.61 18.66 -17.95
N THR A 54 18.42 19.76 -17.23
CA THR A 54 18.22 19.77 -15.78
C THR A 54 16.95 19.03 -15.39
N ALA A 55 15.84 19.27 -16.10
CA ALA A 55 14.58 18.59 -15.87
C ALA A 55 14.69 17.06 -16.07
N ALA A 56 15.47 16.62 -17.07
CA ALA A 56 15.72 15.19 -17.32
C ALA A 56 16.50 14.54 -16.17
N LYS A 57 17.55 15.22 -15.65
CA LYS A 57 18.32 14.73 -14.49
C LYS A 57 17.46 14.64 -13.22
N ILE A 58 16.61 15.63 -12.98
CA ILE A 58 15.67 15.60 -11.85
C ILE A 58 14.72 14.41 -11.99
N GLN A 59 14.18 14.17 -13.19
CA GLN A 59 13.30 13.04 -13.45
C GLN A 59 14.02 11.69 -13.22
N GLU A 60 15.25 11.56 -13.69
CA GLU A 60 16.07 10.36 -13.44
C GLU A 60 16.28 10.14 -11.94
N GLY A 61 16.64 11.19 -11.20
CA GLY A 61 16.80 11.14 -9.75
C GLY A 61 15.50 10.75 -9.02
N HIS A 62 14.34 11.27 -9.46
CA HIS A 62 13.03 10.91 -8.96
C HIS A 62 12.75 9.40 -9.13
N LEU A 63 12.96 8.85 -10.32
CA LEU A 63 12.75 7.41 -10.59
C LEU A 63 13.72 6.53 -9.79
N ASN A 64 14.97 6.95 -9.66
CA ASN A 64 15.95 6.25 -8.83
C ASN A 64 15.56 6.27 -7.35
N ASN A 65 15.04 7.37 -6.85
CA ASN A 65 14.55 7.48 -5.48
C ASN A 65 13.35 6.57 -5.23
N ILE A 66 12.39 6.49 -6.15
CA ILE A 66 11.27 5.54 -6.07
C ILE A 66 11.78 4.11 -5.97
N THR A 67 12.74 3.73 -6.85
CA THR A 67 13.34 2.39 -6.84
C THR A 67 14.03 2.09 -5.51
N ARG A 68 14.77 3.04 -4.96
CA ARG A 68 15.44 2.91 -3.66
C ARG A 68 14.42 2.68 -2.54
N LEU A 69 13.41 3.54 -2.44
CA LEU A 69 12.38 3.45 -1.41
C LEU A 69 11.53 2.17 -1.53
N PHE A 70 11.31 1.69 -2.75
CA PHE A 70 10.65 0.40 -2.98
C PHE A 70 11.50 -0.76 -2.46
N ASN A 71 12.81 -0.78 -2.74
CA ASN A 71 13.73 -1.80 -2.24
C ASN A 71 13.86 -1.77 -0.71
N GLU A 72 13.77 -0.59 -0.10
CA GLU A 72 13.72 -0.38 1.36
C GLU A 72 12.35 -0.72 1.96
N LYS A 73 11.37 -1.15 1.14
CA LYS A 73 9.99 -1.46 1.55
C LYS A 73 9.25 -0.27 2.16
N LYS A 74 9.66 0.95 1.83
CA LYS A 74 9.01 2.20 2.26
C LYS A 74 7.90 2.64 1.30
N ILE A 75 8.03 2.33 0.00
CA ILE A 75 6.97 2.47 -1.00
C ILE A 75 6.38 1.09 -1.28
N VAL A 76 5.07 0.96 -1.12
CA VAL A 76 4.31 -0.25 -1.48
C VAL A 76 3.85 -0.18 -2.93
N LEU A 77 3.43 1.01 -3.38
CA LEU A 77 2.93 1.26 -4.72
C LEU A 77 3.30 2.68 -5.12
N ALA A 78 3.70 2.86 -6.37
CA ALA A 78 3.92 4.16 -7.01
C ALA A 78 3.48 4.10 -8.46
N GLY A 79 2.95 5.20 -8.98
CA GLY A 79 2.59 5.29 -10.38
C GLY A 79 2.13 6.69 -10.80
N PRO A 80 2.35 7.06 -12.08
CA PRO A 80 1.87 8.31 -12.63
C PRO A 80 0.39 8.23 -13.01
N PHE A 81 -0.31 9.35 -12.98
CA PHE A 81 -1.57 9.51 -13.70
C PHE A 81 -1.28 9.80 -15.18
N LEU A 82 -2.13 9.26 -16.06
CA LEU A 82 -1.96 9.40 -17.52
C LEU A 82 -2.81 10.55 -18.08
N ASP A 83 -3.64 11.16 -17.28
CA ASP A 83 -4.41 12.35 -17.65
C ASP A 83 -3.59 13.64 -17.48
N LYS A 84 -4.20 14.76 -17.84
CA LYS A 84 -3.61 16.11 -17.66
C LYS A 84 -4.13 16.81 -16.41
N GLY A 85 -4.64 16.03 -15.44
CA GLY A 85 -5.22 16.54 -14.21
C GLY A 85 -4.22 17.22 -13.27
N THR A 86 -4.73 17.66 -12.13
CA THR A 86 -3.96 18.32 -11.07
C THR A 86 -2.90 17.41 -10.49
N TYR A 87 -3.26 16.14 -10.25
CA TYR A 87 -2.35 15.14 -9.71
C TYR A 87 -1.47 14.54 -10.81
N LYS A 88 -0.21 14.31 -10.48
CA LYS A 88 0.81 13.77 -11.40
C LYS A 88 1.07 12.29 -11.19
N GLY A 89 0.78 11.80 -10.00
CA GLY A 89 0.94 10.40 -9.62
C GLY A 89 0.62 10.20 -8.15
N ILE A 90 0.77 8.95 -7.69
CA ILE A 90 0.59 8.59 -6.29
C ILE A 90 1.75 7.78 -5.77
N PHE A 91 1.98 7.85 -4.44
CA PHE A 91 2.69 6.86 -3.66
C PHE A 91 1.78 6.30 -2.58
N ILE A 92 1.95 5.03 -2.25
CA ILE A 92 1.48 4.45 -0.98
C ILE A 92 2.72 4.12 -0.16
N LEU A 93 2.89 4.84 0.95
CA LEU A 93 4.04 4.70 1.84
C LEU A 93 3.68 3.81 3.03
N ASP A 94 4.52 2.82 3.31
CA ASP A 94 4.45 1.97 4.50
C ASP A 94 5.39 2.52 5.58
N VAL A 95 4.89 3.48 6.33
CA VAL A 95 5.60 4.14 7.41
C VAL A 95 4.66 4.37 8.59
N SER A 96 5.24 4.60 9.77
CA SER A 96 4.47 4.66 11.01
C SER A 96 3.87 6.04 11.28
N THR A 97 4.48 7.10 10.76
CA THR A 97 4.08 8.48 11.05
C THR A 97 4.09 9.35 9.79
N GLU A 98 3.29 10.42 9.82
CA GLU A 98 3.30 11.43 8.76
C GLU A 98 4.65 12.16 8.65
N ASP A 99 5.33 12.36 9.79
CA ASP A 99 6.65 12.99 9.79
C ASP A 99 7.70 12.11 9.09
N GLU A 100 7.65 10.79 9.28
CA GLU A 100 8.48 9.85 8.52
C GLU A 100 8.15 9.92 7.02
N ALA A 101 6.88 9.97 6.66
CA ALA A 101 6.46 10.16 5.27
C ALA A 101 7.04 11.45 4.66
N LYS A 102 6.95 12.57 5.38
CA LYS A 102 7.53 13.86 4.94
C LYS A 102 9.03 13.78 4.76
N GLN A 103 9.75 13.15 5.70
CA GLN A 103 11.20 12.97 5.60
C GLN A 103 11.59 12.17 4.36
N LEU A 104 10.87 11.09 4.05
CA LEU A 104 11.11 10.30 2.84
C LEU A 104 10.85 11.10 1.57
N LEU A 105 9.77 11.89 1.54
CA LEU A 105 9.44 12.72 0.38
C LEU A 105 10.50 13.80 0.11
N GLN A 106 11.13 14.35 1.15
CA GLN A 106 12.21 15.32 1.00
C GLN A 106 13.51 14.70 0.39
N THR A 107 13.64 13.38 0.36
CA THR A 107 14.75 12.72 -0.34
C THR A 107 14.56 12.65 -1.85
N ASP A 108 13.40 13.06 -2.36
CA ASP A 108 13.07 13.04 -3.79
C ASP A 108 13.61 14.30 -4.48
N PRO A 109 14.55 14.18 -5.44
CA PRO A 109 15.11 15.34 -6.14
C PRO A 109 14.07 16.21 -6.85
N ALA A 110 12.94 15.64 -7.27
CA ALA A 110 11.88 16.42 -7.92
C ALA A 110 11.08 17.27 -6.92
N ILE A 111 10.93 16.78 -5.69
CA ILE A 111 10.31 17.52 -4.60
C ILE A 111 11.30 18.57 -4.07
N GLU A 112 12.55 18.19 -3.83
CA GLU A 112 13.61 19.10 -3.37
C GLU A 112 13.80 20.28 -4.31
N ALA A 113 13.80 20.04 -5.62
CA ALA A 113 13.91 21.08 -6.64
C ALA A 113 12.63 21.93 -6.82
N GLY A 114 11.55 21.63 -6.09
CA GLY A 114 10.26 22.29 -6.21
C GLY A 114 9.54 22.03 -7.55
N ARG A 115 9.97 21.00 -8.30
CA ARG A 115 9.33 20.60 -9.55
C ARG A 115 8.06 19.78 -9.31
N LEU A 116 8.01 19.03 -8.22
CA LEU A 116 6.83 18.35 -7.67
C LEU A 116 6.50 18.93 -6.29
N GLY A 117 5.22 19.03 -6.02
CA GLY A 117 4.63 19.18 -4.71
C GLY A 117 3.90 17.90 -4.32
N TYR A 118 3.31 17.88 -3.11
CA TYR A 118 2.57 16.73 -2.65
C TYR A 118 1.49 17.08 -1.62
N GLU A 119 0.51 16.18 -1.51
CA GLU A 119 -0.48 16.12 -0.43
C GLU A 119 -0.36 14.74 0.22
N ILE A 120 -0.40 14.68 1.57
CA ILE A 120 -0.30 13.42 2.32
C ILE A 120 -1.63 13.18 3.04
N HIS A 121 -2.14 11.94 2.92
CA HIS A 121 -3.33 11.50 3.61
C HIS A 121 -3.08 10.18 4.33
N PRO A 122 -3.37 10.07 5.65
CA PRO A 122 -3.43 8.76 6.28
C PRO A 122 -4.52 7.94 5.60
N TRP A 123 -4.18 6.73 5.20
CA TRP A 123 -5.07 5.84 4.47
C TRP A 123 -5.07 4.45 5.10
N TYR A 124 -6.26 3.91 5.29
CA TYR A 124 -6.44 2.59 5.88
C TYR A 124 -6.77 1.60 4.76
N GLY A 125 -5.87 0.68 4.50
CA GLY A 125 -5.95 -0.26 3.39
C GLY A 125 -5.59 -1.68 3.79
N PRO A 126 -5.67 -2.65 2.84
CA PRO A 126 -5.28 -4.03 3.10
C PRO A 126 -3.85 -4.13 3.62
N GLY A 127 -3.64 -4.90 4.71
CA GLY A 127 -2.32 -5.05 5.34
C GLY A 127 -1.32 -5.87 4.52
N ASN A 128 -1.82 -6.57 3.50
CA ASN A 128 -1.05 -7.46 2.62
C ASN A 128 -1.14 -7.00 1.15
N ILE A 129 -0.87 -5.72 0.88
CA ILE A 129 -0.82 -5.27 -0.53
C ILE A 129 0.33 -6.01 -1.22
N VAL A 130 -0.01 -7.01 -2.02
CA VAL A 130 0.93 -7.78 -2.83
C VAL A 130 0.70 -7.40 -4.29
N ILE A 131 1.72 -6.81 -4.93
CA ILE A 131 1.71 -6.63 -6.37
C ILE A 131 2.05 -7.99 -6.98
N GLY A 132 1.04 -8.64 -7.56
CA GLY A 132 1.20 -9.96 -8.15
C GLY A 132 2.28 -9.96 -9.22
N LYS A 133 3.27 -10.85 -9.12
CA LYS A 133 4.11 -11.18 -10.26
C LYS A 133 3.26 -11.93 -11.27
N LYS A 134 3.19 -11.41 -12.49
CA LYS A 134 2.71 -12.20 -13.64
C LYS A 134 3.70 -13.32 -13.95
#